data_0f922a118f2f7c792d8cd9d27d5830f8
#
_entry.id   0f922a118f2f7c792d8cd9d27d5830f8
#
_cell.length_a   1.000
_cell.length_b   1.000
_cell.length_c   1.000
_cell.angle_alpha   90.00
_cell.angle_beta   90.00
_cell.angle_gamma   90.00
#
_symmetry.space_group_name_H-M   'P 1'
#
loop_
_entity.id
_entity.type
_entity.pdbx_description
1 polymer ?
#
loop_
_entity_poly.entity_id
_entity_poly.type
_entity_poly.pdbx_seq_one_letter_code
_entity_poly.pdbx_strand_id
1 'polypeptide(L)'
;MNKILAGLTLAVASLSAGATELIHWPADVAKQLDSMISANANSGAYAVFDMDNTSYQYDIEESLLPYLEMKGVLTRETMDPSLKLIPFKDTAEFKESLNSYYYRLCEIDNLVCYPWVAQIFSGFTLQELKGYVDEVMAYDKKITIQYYDGDKVVSGGVNPPKVFAGMTELYNRLQENGIEVYVMTAASEEIVRMIASDPKYGYNVKPQNVIGVNMLLKDRDSGALTTSRLQIKNGSYDQAKNLSLELTPYLMNPMTWYEGKLGSILGWIDQWKKPVLVAGDSPLSDGYMLFNGTDMDKGGLRIWVNRKDKYMKKMEAWWADAAAQQEALGQAVTADKSWLVVKPDQIH
;
A
#
# COMPACT_ATOMS: atom_id res chain seq x y z
N MET A 1 -52.17 -28.17 41.85
CA MET A 1 -50.74 -28.40 41.68
C MET A 1 -50.26 -27.43 40.56
N ASN A 2 -49.84 -26.22 40.95
CA ASN A 2 -49.37 -25.21 40.00
C ASN A 2 -47.87 -25.34 39.89
N LYS A 3 -47.35 -25.59 38.65
CA LYS A 3 -45.94 -25.53 38.35
C LYS A 3 -45.61 -24.13 37.87
N ILE A 4 -44.80 -23.41 38.65
CA ILE A 4 -44.21 -22.13 38.32
C ILE A 4 -42.98 -22.45 37.46
N LEU A 5 -42.98 -22.03 36.19
CA LEU A 5 -41.80 -22.01 35.33
C LEU A 5 -41.04 -20.70 35.62
N ALA A 6 -39.85 -20.82 36.21
CA ALA A 6 -38.95 -19.70 36.35
C ALA A 6 -38.14 -19.56 35.02
N GLY A 7 -38.42 -18.51 34.26
CA GLY A 7 -37.64 -18.15 33.11
C GLY A 7 -36.32 -17.48 33.52
N LEU A 8 -35.20 -18.13 33.20
CA LEU A 8 -33.86 -17.56 33.35
C LEU A 8 -33.60 -16.67 32.15
N THR A 9 -33.65 -15.36 32.33
CA THR A 9 -33.20 -14.38 31.31
C THR A 9 -31.68 -14.28 31.41
N LEU A 10 -30.99 -14.88 30.45
CA LEU A 10 -29.55 -14.61 30.27
C LEU A 10 -29.37 -13.18 29.71
N ALA A 11 -28.92 -12.28 30.55
CA ALA A 11 -28.41 -10.99 30.09
C ALA A 11 -27.05 -11.21 29.39
N VAL A 12 -27.03 -11.20 28.07
CA VAL A 12 -25.80 -11.11 27.29
C VAL A 12 -25.29 -9.68 27.48
N ALA A 13 -24.31 -9.51 28.35
CA ALA A 13 -23.53 -8.28 28.42
C ALA A 13 -22.68 -8.21 27.12
N SER A 14 -23.17 -7.48 26.14
CA SER A 14 -22.32 -7.03 25.01
C SER A 14 -21.27 -6.11 25.61
N LEU A 15 -20.05 -6.61 25.75
CA LEU A 15 -18.86 -5.77 25.87
C LEU A 15 -18.80 -4.94 24.57
N SER A 16 -19.27 -3.70 24.61
CA SER A 16 -18.95 -2.73 23.59
C SER A 16 -17.44 -2.49 23.72
N ALA A 17 -16.63 -3.09 22.87
CA ALA A 17 -15.29 -2.58 22.61
C ALA A 17 -15.48 -1.09 22.30
N GLY A 18 -14.81 -0.20 23.06
CA GLY A 18 -14.89 1.22 22.82
C GLY A 18 -14.50 1.49 21.36
N ALA A 19 -15.21 2.40 20.70
CA ALA A 19 -14.88 2.77 19.32
C ALA A 19 -13.44 3.31 19.25
N THR A 20 -12.68 2.92 18.23
CA THR A 20 -11.32 3.41 18.02
C THR A 20 -11.33 4.93 17.86
N GLU A 21 -10.58 5.64 18.70
CA GLU A 21 -10.44 7.09 18.64
C GLU A 21 -9.27 7.50 17.77
N LEU A 22 -9.36 8.67 17.11
CA LEU A 22 -8.33 9.22 16.23
C LEU A 22 -7.36 10.14 17.02
N ILE A 23 -6.72 9.58 18.05
CA ILE A 23 -5.90 10.36 19.00
C ILE A 23 -4.54 10.78 18.44
N HIS A 24 -4.02 10.07 17.45
CA HIS A 24 -2.78 10.40 16.74
C HIS A 24 -3.03 11.23 15.46
N TRP A 25 -4.15 11.96 15.43
CA TRP A 25 -4.46 12.90 14.36
C TRP A 25 -4.58 14.33 14.91
N PRO A 26 -4.22 15.36 14.12
CA PRO A 26 -4.56 16.74 14.49
C PRO A 26 -6.07 16.85 14.75
N ALA A 27 -6.45 17.54 15.83
CA ALA A 27 -7.84 17.52 16.31
C ALA A 27 -8.88 18.01 15.28
N ASP A 28 -8.52 18.97 14.44
CA ASP A 28 -9.35 19.49 13.37
C ASP A 28 -9.48 18.50 12.21
N VAL A 29 -8.42 17.75 11.91
CA VAL A 29 -8.42 16.66 10.92
C VAL A 29 -9.25 15.48 11.43
N ALA A 30 -9.03 15.05 12.69
CA ALA A 30 -9.81 13.99 13.32
C ALA A 30 -11.31 14.30 13.27
N LYS A 31 -11.71 15.53 13.57
CA LYS A 31 -13.11 15.96 13.51
C LYS A 31 -13.70 15.86 12.10
N GLN A 32 -12.95 16.23 11.07
CA GLN A 32 -13.40 16.12 9.68
C GLN A 32 -13.55 14.66 9.26
N LEU A 33 -12.56 13.81 9.63
CA LEU A 33 -12.61 12.36 9.40
C LEU A 33 -13.83 11.74 10.09
N ASP A 34 -14.07 12.01 11.39
CA ASP A 34 -15.22 11.50 12.12
C ASP A 34 -16.55 11.95 11.50
N SER A 35 -16.63 13.20 11.02
CA SER A 35 -17.83 13.71 10.35
C SER A 35 -18.10 12.95 9.05
N MET A 36 -17.07 12.73 8.22
CA MET A 36 -17.17 11.96 6.97
C MET A 36 -17.53 10.50 7.25
N ILE A 37 -16.87 9.87 8.24
CA ILE A 37 -17.14 8.48 8.64
C ILE A 37 -18.59 8.33 9.09
N SER A 38 -19.07 9.21 9.97
CA SER A 38 -20.45 9.18 10.48
C SER A 38 -21.48 9.35 9.37
N ALA A 39 -21.23 10.24 8.40
CA ALA A 39 -22.12 10.49 7.26
C ALA A 39 -22.20 9.29 6.31
N ASN A 40 -21.18 8.46 6.25
CA ASN A 40 -21.07 7.33 5.32
C ASN A 40 -21.14 5.96 6.02
N ALA A 41 -21.38 5.92 7.33
CA ALA A 41 -21.42 4.68 8.09
C ALA A 41 -22.48 3.70 7.57
N ASN A 42 -22.10 2.43 7.41
CA ASN A 42 -22.97 1.33 6.98
C ASN A 42 -23.75 1.59 5.67
N SER A 43 -23.24 2.47 4.82
CA SER A 43 -23.87 2.82 3.52
C SER A 43 -23.33 2.00 2.33
N GLY A 44 -22.45 1.04 2.58
CA GLY A 44 -21.68 0.33 1.56
C GLY A 44 -20.58 1.20 0.94
N ALA A 45 -20.16 2.25 1.64
CA ALA A 45 -19.02 3.08 1.26
C ALA A 45 -17.70 2.34 1.45
N TYR A 46 -16.64 2.81 0.78
CA TYR A 46 -15.29 2.29 0.94
C TYR A 46 -14.24 3.40 0.88
N ALA A 47 -13.05 3.09 1.37
CA ALA A 47 -11.88 3.95 1.38
C ALA A 47 -10.72 3.24 0.68
N VAL A 48 -9.82 3.99 0.06
CA VAL A 48 -8.63 3.48 -0.65
C VAL A 48 -7.39 4.19 -0.17
N PHE A 49 -6.38 3.43 0.21
CA PHE A 49 -5.12 3.91 0.74
C PHE A 49 -3.95 3.38 -0.07
N ASP A 50 -2.99 4.25 -0.36
CA ASP A 50 -1.64 3.83 -0.68
C ASP A 50 -0.93 3.33 0.59
N MET A 51 0.18 2.59 0.44
CA MET A 51 0.86 1.98 1.59
C MET A 51 2.19 2.68 1.93
N ASP A 52 3.17 2.57 1.03
CA ASP A 52 4.51 3.09 1.25
C ASP A 52 4.52 4.61 1.42
N ASN A 53 5.09 5.09 2.52
CA ASN A 53 5.10 6.49 2.92
C ASN A 53 3.72 7.15 3.13
N THR A 54 2.63 6.41 2.98
CA THR A 54 1.24 6.85 3.21
C THR A 54 0.68 6.22 4.47
N SER A 55 0.62 4.89 4.54
CA SER A 55 0.05 4.15 5.68
C SER A 55 1.11 3.76 6.72
N TYR A 56 2.35 3.65 6.30
CA TYR A 56 3.55 3.60 7.14
C TYR A 56 4.64 4.50 6.57
N GLN A 57 5.59 4.91 7.40
CA GLN A 57 6.74 5.69 6.97
C GLN A 57 7.74 4.77 6.26
N TYR A 58 8.41 5.27 5.22
CA TYR A 58 9.36 4.59 4.35
C TYR A 58 8.71 3.55 3.43
N ASP A 59 9.54 2.75 2.76
CA ASP A 59 9.15 1.85 1.68
C ASP A 59 9.60 0.42 1.97
N ILE A 60 8.68 -0.53 1.83
CA ILE A 60 8.97 -1.92 2.16
C ILE A 60 9.91 -2.57 1.15
N GLU A 61 9.72 -2.37 -0.15
CA GLU A 61 10.55 -3.02 -1.16
C GLU A 61 11.92 -2.39 -1.25
N GLU A 62 12.02 -1.05 -1.13
CA GLU A 62 13.29 -0.32 -1.06
C GLU A 62 14.12 -0.72 0.17
N SER A 63 13.51 -1.22 1.24
CA SER A 63 14.21 -1.73 2.42
C SER A 63 14.44 -3.23 2.40
N LEU A 64 13.50 -4.02 1.92
CA LEU A 64 13.59 -5.48 1.87
C LEU A 64 14.72 -5.92 0.91
N LEU A 65 14.84 -5.28 -0.25
CA LEU A 65 15.86 -5.61 -1.24
C LEU A 65 17.29 -5.51 -0.64
N PRO A 66 17.76 -4.36 -0.15
CA PRO A 66 19.10 -4.29 0.43
C PRO A 66 19.24 -5.07 1.75
N TYR A 67 18.16 -5.32 2.48
CA TYR A 67 18.18 -6.18 3.65
C TYR A 67 18.52 -7.63 3.28
N LEU A 68 17.91 -8.16 2.24
CA LEU A 68 18.17 -9.51 1.74
C LEU A 68 19.57 -9.62 1.09
N GLU A 69 20.04 -8.56 0.42
CA GLU A 69 21.43 -8.48 -0.04
C GLU A 69 22.42 -8.52 1.13
N MET A 70 22.20 -7.73 2.17
CA MET A 70 23.03 -7.70 3.39
C MET A 70 23.09 -9.07 4.06
N LYS A 71 22.02 -9.85 4.02
CA LYS A 71 21.97 -11.22 4.54
C LYS A 71 22.59 -12.25 3.59
N GLY A 72 22.94 -11.88 2.37
CA GLY A 72 23.42 -12.79 1.34
C GLY A 72 22.36 -13.79 0.84
N VAL A 73 21.09 -13.52 1.07
CA VAL A 73 19.95 -14.39 0.68
C VAL A 73 19.51 -14.09 -0.75
N LEU A 74 19.48 -12.82 -1.13
CA LEU A 74 19.22 -12.37 -2.49
C LEU A 74 20.48 -11.71 -3.03
N THR A 75 21.01 -12.24 -4.13
CA THR A 75 22.25 -11.77 -4.76
C THR A 75 22.08 -11.75 -6.28
N ARG A 76 23.05 -11.19 -6.98
CA ARG A 76 23.10 -11.22 -8.45
C ARG A 76 23.13 -12.62 -9.03
N GLU A 77 23.68 -13.57 -8.28
CA GLU A 77 23.81 -14.96 -8.65
C GLU A 77 22.54 -15.77 -8.38
N THR A 78 21.73 -15.35 -7.40
CA THR A 78 20.48 -16.03 -7.01
C THR A 78 19.23 -15.40 -7.62
N MET A 79 19.30 -14.15 -8.13
CA MET A 79 18.16 -13.54 -8.80
C MET A 79 17.76 -14.29 -10.06
N ASP A 80 16.49 -14.24 -10.43
CA ASP A 80 16.04 -14.82 -11.70
C ASP A 80 16.78 -14.17 -12.90
N PRO A 81 17.42 -14.97 -13.78
CA PRO A 81 18.22 -14.44 -14.89
C PRO A 81 17.44 -13.54 -15.87
N SER A 82 16.11 -13.71 -15.98
CA SER A 82 15.25 -12.88 -16.84
C SER A 82 15.16 -11.43 -16.37
N LEU A 83 15.49 -11.16 -15.10
CA LEU A 83 15.47 -9.82 -14.50
C LEU A 83 16.75 -9.03 -14.74
N LYS A 84 17.73 -9.60 -15.43
CA LYS A 84 18.91 -8.85 -15.89
C LYS A 84 18.58 -8.05 -17.15
N LEU A 85 17.95 -6.91 -16.99
CA LEU A 85 17.46 -6.07 -18.10
C LEU A 85 18.57 -5.22 -18.75
N ILE A 86 19.57 -4.82 -17.95
CA ILE A 86 20.73 -4.05 -18.42
C ILE A 86 22.02 -4.69 -17.87
N PRO A 87 23.21 -4.38 -18.42
CA PRO A 87 24.48 -4.83 -17.84
C PRO A 87 24.69 -4.24 -16.43
N PHE A 88 25.25 -5.03 -15.51
CA PHE A 88 25.77 -4.50 -14.26
C PHE A 88 26.96 -3.56 -14.52
N LYS A 89 27.05 -2.49 -13.74
CA LYS A 89 28.10 -1.47 -13.82
C LYS A 89 29.16 -1.77 -12.75
N ASP A 90 30.07 -2.69 -13.05
CA ASP A 90 31.15 -3.07 -12.15
C ASP A 90 32.42 -2.26 -12.42
N THR A 91 33.15 -1.90 -11.37
CA THR A 91 34.52 -1.36 -11.42
C THR A 91 35.45 -2.26 -10.62
N ALA A 92 36.75 -1.92 -10.59
CA ALA A 92 37.72 -2.64 -9.77
C ALA A 92 37.43 -2.53 -8.27
N GLU A 93 36.85 -1.39 -7.85
CA GLU A 93 36.60 -1.05 -6.45
C GLU A 93 35.14 -1.34 -6.00
N PHE A 94 34.20 -1.44 -6.96
CA PHE A 94 32.78 -1.59 -6.65
C PHE A 94 32.11 -2.61 -7.56
N LYS A 95 31.57 -3.65 -6.94
CA LYS A 95 30.60 -4.55 -7.57
C LYS A 95 29.20 -4.04 -7.31
N GLU A 96 28.48 -3.73 -8.39
CA GLU A 96 27.14 -3.15 -8.31
C GLU A 96 26.17 -4.09 -7.59
N SER A 97 25.50 -3.57 -6.55
CA SER A 97 24.43 -4.28 -5.84
C SER A 97 23.11 -4.30 -6.62
N LEU A 98 22.19 -5.16 -6.25
CA LEU A 98 20.82 -5.17 -6.82
C LEU A 98 20.07 -3.88 -6.45
N ASN A 99 20.31 -3.32 -5.28
CA ASN A 99 19.73 -2.04 -4.90
C ASN A 99 20.25 -0.89 -5.80
N SER A 100 21.57 -0.83 -6.10
CA SER A 100 22.12 0.14 -7.05
C SER A 100 21.56 -0.06 -8.46
N TYR A 101 21.42 -1.32 -8.87
CA TYR A 101 20.84 -1.70 -10.16
C TYR A 101 19.38 -1.23 -10.28
N TYR A 102 18.58 -1.41 -9.23
CA TYR A 102 17.21 -0.90 -9.15
C TYR A 102 17.16 0.62 -9.36
N TYR A 103 18.01 1.39 -8.67
CA TYR A 103 18.04 2.85 -8.85
C TYR A 103 18.38 3.24 -10.28
N ARG A 104 19.32 2.55 -10.94
CA ARG A 104 19.63 2.79 -12.36
C ARG A 104 18.47 2.43 -13.29
N LEU A 105 17.69 1.43 -12.98
CA LEU A 105 16.44 1.15 -13.72
C LEU A 105 15.44 2.29 -13.57
N CYS A 106 15.33 2.88 -12.38
CA CYS A 106 14.45 4.03 -12.13
C CYS A 106 14.94 5.32 -12.84
N GLU A 107 16.24 5.45 -13.09
CA GLU A 107 16.76 6.54 -13.95
C GLU A 107 16.28 6.38 -15.41
N ILE A 108 16.00 5.17 -15.86
CA ILE A 108 15.46 4.92 -17.20
C ILE A 108 13.97 5.29 -17.23
N ASP A 109 13.13 4.60 -16.41
CA ASP A 109 11.71 4.88 -16.29
C ASP A 109 11.12 4.11 -15.09
N ASN A 110 10.15 4.73 -14.39
CA ASN A 110 9.39 4.06 -13.34
C ASN A 110 8.58 2.86 -13.86
N LEU A 111 8.19 2.86 -15.13
CA LEU A 111 7.54 1.70 -15.79
C LEU A 111 8.48 0.49 -15.90
N VAL A 112 9.78 0.68 -15.75
CA VAL A 112 10.78 -0.39 -15.74
C VAL A 112 11.09 -0.83 -14.32
N CYS A 113 11.40 0.13 -13.42
CA CYS A 113 11.90 -0.22 -12.09
C CYS A 113 10.82 -0.67 -11.11
N TYR A 114 9.62 -0.11 -11.13
CA TYR A 114 8.58 -0.49 -10.18
C TYR A 114 8.13 -1.96 -10.34
N PRO A 115 7.82 -2.45 -11.54
CA PRO A 115 7.57 -3.87 -11.69
C PRO A 115 8.80 -4.73 -11.38
N TRP A 116 10.00 -4.25 -11.72
CA TRP A 116 11.24 -5.01 -11.47
C TRP A 116 11.48 -5.25 -9.98
N VAL A 117 11.29 -4.23 -9.12
CA VAL A 117 11.51 -4.38 -7.68
C VAL A 117 10.49 -5.33 -7.04
N ALA A 118 9.29 -5.43 -7.58
CA ALA A 118 8.33 -6.46 -7.17
C ALA A 118 8.75 -7.87 -7.62
N GLN A 119 9.28 -7.99 -8.86
CA GLN A 119 9.70 -9.26 -9.47
C GLN A 119 10.98 -9.83 -8.86
N ILE A 120 11.87 -8.99 -8.30
CA ILE A 120 13.20 -9.42 -7.81
C ILE A 120 13.10 -10.46 -6.67
N PHE A 121 11.97 -10.49 -5.97
CA PHE A 121 11.70 -11.48 -4.92
C PHE A 121 11.16 -12.82 -5.46
N SER A 122 11.21 -13.05 -6.77
CA SER A 122 10.86 -14.35 -7.37
C SER A 122 11.79 -15.45 -6.89
N GLY A 123 11.28 -16.68 -6.85
CA GLY A 123 11.98 -17.86 -6.34
C GLY A 123 11.78 -18.12 -4.83
N PHE A 124 11.33 -17.12 -4.07
CA PHE A 124 10.91 -17.33 -2.69
C PHE A 124 9.47 -17.82 -2.59
N THR A 125 9.18 -18.67 -1.62
CA THR A 125 7.80 -18.92 -1.20
C THR A 125 7.23 -17.71 -0.45
N LEU A 126 5.91 -17.55 -0.44
CA LEU A 126 5.29 -16.48 0.34
C LEU A 126 5.56 -16.64 1.85
N GLN A 127 5.76 -17.88 2.33
CA GLN A 127 6.15 -18.14 3.72
C GLN A 127 7.56 -17.60 4.03
N GLU A 128 8.52 -17.81 3.14
CA GLU A 128 9.89 -17.28 3.28
C GLU A 128 9.87 -15.75 3.25
N LEU A 129 9.16 -15.16 2.27
CA LEU A 129 9.01 -13.72 2.17
C LEU A 129 8.33 -13.12 3.41
N LYS A 130 7.29 -13.77 3.96
CA LYS A 130 6.63 -13.32 5.19
C LYS A 130 7.62 -13.23 6.35
N GLY A 131 8.50 -14.22 6.49
CA GLY A 131 9.56 -14.20 7.49
C GLY A 131 10.49 -12.99 7.34
N TYR A 132 10.95 -12.71 6.12
CA TYR A 132 11.82 -11.56 5.84
C TYR A 132 11.12 -10.22 5.97
N VAL A 133 9.85 -10.12 5.57
CA VAL A 133 9.03 -8.92 5.82
C VAL A 133 8.93 -8.65 7.32
N ASP A 134 8.65 -9.66 8.13
CA ASP A 134 8.58 -9.52 9.58
C ASP A 134 9.91 -9.10 10.21
N GLU A 135 11.03 -9.61 9.68
CA GLU A 135 12.36 -9.21 10.12
C GLU A 135 12.65 -7.74 9.77
N VAL A 136 12.34 -7.30 8.54
CA VAL A 136 12.56 -5.91 8.12
C VAL A 136 11.67 -4.95 8.90
N MET A 137 10.40 -5.29 9.09
CA MET A 137 9.47 -4.47 9.87
C MET A 137 9.89 -4.33 11.35
N ALA A 138 10.62 -5.31 11.88
CA ALA A 138 11.18 -5.28 13.23
C ALA A 138 12.60 -4.68 13.30
N TYR A 139 13.23 -4.41 12.15
CA TYR A 139 14.60 -3.92 12.10
C TYR A 139 14.66 -2.43 12.42
N ASP A 140 15.41 -2.07 13.47
CA ASP A 140 15.45 -0.70 14.01
C ASP A 140 16.63 0.15 13.51
N LYS A 141 17.51 -0.46 12.69
CA LYS A 141 18.72 0.20 12.19
C LYS A 141 18.57 0.58 10.73
N LYS A 142 19.30 1.63 10.36
CA LYS A 142 19.45 2.02 8.95
C LYS A 142 20.26 0.94 8.21
N ILE A 143 19.75 0.48 7.07
CA ILE A 143 20.43 -0.47 6.20
C ILE A 143 21.40 0.33 5.32
N THR A 144 22.70 0.06 5.46
CA THR A 144 23.72 0.75 4.65
C THR A 144 23.70 0.23 3.22
N ILE A 145 23.74 1.15 2.25
CA ILE A 145 23.80 0.85 0.82
C ILE A 145 24.93 1.62 0.15
N GLN A 146 25.43 1.06 -0.94
CA GLN A 146 26.27 1.77 -1.90
C GLN A 146 25.59 1.69 -3.27
N TYR A 147 25.54 2.81 -3.98
CA TYR A 147 24.84 2.88 -5.26
C TYR A 147 25.45 3.93 -6.18
N TYR A 148 25.13 3.84 -7.47
CA TYR A 148 25.48 4.86 -8.44
C TYR A 148 24.54 6.07 -8.35
N ASP A 149 25.12 7.26 -8.25
CA ASP A 149 24.48 8.56 -8.51
C ASP A 149 25.18 9.13 -9.76
N GLY A 150 24.57 8.93 -10.90
CA GLY A 150 25.21 9.11 -12.21
C GLY A 150 26.40 8.15 -12.39
N ASP A 151 27.63 8.70 -12.50
CA ASP A 151 28.85 7.90 -12.64
C ASP A 151 29.63 7.71 -11.32
N LYS A 152 29.12 8.23 -10.21
CA LYS A 152 29.81 8.16 -8.92
C LYS A 152 29.18 7.12 -8.03
N VAL A 153 30.01 6.32 -7.38
CA VAL A 153 29.56 5.44 -6.28
C VAL A 153 29.46 6.27 -5.01
N VAL A 154 28.27 6.30 -4.43
CA VAL A 154 27.99 7.00 -3.17
C VAL A 154 27.52 6.02 -2.11
N SER A 155 27.75 6.36 -0.84
CA SER A 155 27.25 5.61 0.30
C SER A 155 26.01 6.29 0.86
N GLY A 156 25.03 5.50 1.20
CA GLY A 156 23.77 5.95 1.77
C GLY A 156 23.18 4.94 2.72
N GLY A 157 21.90 5.00 2.88
CA GLY A 157 21.17 3.98 3.63
C GLY A 157 19.66 4.21 3.58
N VAL A 158 18.94 3.12 3.67
CA VAL A 158 17.47 3.08 3.72
C VAL A 158 17.00 2.75 5.13
N ASN A 159 15.88 3.30 5.50
CA ASN A 159 15.24 3.01 6.79
C ASN A 159 14.11 2.01 6.56
N PRO A 160 14.01 0.97 7.39
CA PRO A 160 12.88 0.05 7.38
C PRO A 160 11.55 0.77 7.69
N PRO A 161 10.41 0.22 7.21
CA PRO A 161 9.11 0.82 7.44
C PRO A 161 8.76 0.97 8.93
N LYS A 162 8.00 2.03 9.24
CA LYS A 162 7.46 2.29 10.58
C LYS A 162 5.97 2.59 10.48
N VAL A 163 5.18 1.78 11.17
CA VAL A 163 3.72 1.94 11.22
C VAL A 163 3.35 3.32 11.76
N PHE A 164 2.45 3.99 11.07
CA PHE A 164 1.81 5.20 11.60
C PHE A 164 0.64 4.81 12.49
N ALA A 165 0.71 5.16 13.78
CA ALA A 165 -0.36 4.89 14.73
C ALA A 165 -1.69 5.53 14.30
N GLY A 166 -1.65 6.77 13.81
CA GLY A 166 -2.85 7.43 13.29
C GLY A 166 -3.49 6.70 12.12
N MET A 167 -2.69 6.12 11.23
CA MET A 167 -3.25 5.34 10.12
C MET A 167 -3.91 4.05 10.59
N THR A 168 -3.32 3.32 11.52
CA THR A 168 -3.97 2.12 12.09
C THR A 168 -5.28 2.46 12.80
N GLU A 169 -5.33 3.57 13.54
CA GLU A 169 -6.58 4.10 14.12
C GLU A 169 -7.63 4.38 13.04
N LEU A 170 -7.25 5.08 11.97
CA LEU A 170 -8.18 5.44 10.90
C LEU A 170 -8.73 4.21 10.17
N TYR A 171 -7.86 3.23 9.85
CA TYR A 171 -8.29 1.97 9.24
C TYR A 171 -9.32 1.24 10.08
N ASN A 172 -9.06 1.11 11.38
CA ASN A 172 -9.99 0.43 12.29
C ASN A 172 -11.27 1.25 12.47
N ARG A 173 -11.17 2.57 12.63
CA ARG A 173 -12.33 3.46 12.74
C ARG A 173 -13.27 3.38 11.53
N LEU A 174 -12.72 3.31 10.32
CA LEU A 174 -13.49 3.11 9.09
C LEU A 174 -14.21 1.75 9.10
N GLN A 175 -13.47 0.68 9.38
CA GLN A 175 -13.99 -0.69 9.37
C GLN A 175 -15.07 -0.90 10.44
N GLU A 176 -14.89 -0.36 11.64
CA GLU A 176 -15.89 -0.38 12.73
C GLU A 176 -17.21 0.31 12.34
N ASN A 177 -17.15 1.27 11.42
CA ASN A 177 -18.31 1.99 10.91
C ASN A 177 -18.86 1.42 9.58
N GLY A 178 -18.42 0.20 9.20
CA GLY A 178 -18.90 -0.47 8.00
C GLY A 178 -18.45 0.17 6.69
N ILE A 179 -17.37 0.98 6.72
CA ILE A 179 -16.69 1.50 5.53
C ILE A 179 -15.56 0.53 5.19
N GLU A 180 -15.65 -0.10 4.04
CA GLU A 180 -14.66 -1.10 3.63
C GLU A 180 -13.33 -0.45 3.25
N VAL A 181 -12.22 -1.02 3.73
CA VAL A 181 -10.88 -0.46 3.47
C VAL A 181 -10.16 -1.31 2.42
N TYR A 182 -9.63 -0.63 1.41
CA TYR A 182 -8.78 -1.19 0.36
C TYR A 182 -7.39 -0.55 0.38
N VAL A 183 -6.40 -1.35 0.06
CA VAL A 183 -5.04 -0.88 -0.23
C VAL A 183 -4.80 -0.90 -1.73
N MET A 184 -4.19 0.17 -2.25
CA MET A 184 -3.81 0.33 -3.65
C MET A 184 -2.34 0.77 -3.71
N THR A 185 -1.42 -0.16 -3.91
CA THR A 185 0.02 0.07 -3.82
C THR A 185 0.74 -0.14 -5.15
N ALA A 186 1.84 0.60 -5.35
CA ALA A 186 2.77 0.37 -6.46
C ALA A 186 3.77 -0.78 -6.18
N ALA A 187 3.80 -1.28 -4.95
CA ALA A 187 4.63 -2.42 -4.55
C ALA A 187 3.94 -3.76 -4.85
N SER A 188 4.66 -4.86 -4.61
CA SER A 188 4.15 -6.22 -4.72
C SER A 188 2.89 -6.43 -3.87
N GLU A 189 1.81 -6.87 -4.51
CA GLU A 189 0.55 -7.18 -3.84
C GLU A 189 0.72 -8.16 -2.68
N GLU A 190 1.54 -9.20 -2.87
CA GLU A 190 1.75 -10.23 -1.85
C GLU A 190 2.55 -9.71 -0.65
N ILE A 191 3.61 -8.93 -0.89
CA ILE A 191 4.44 -8.35 0.18
C ILE A 191 3.62 -7.37 1.02
N VAL A 192 2.87 -6.48 0.38
CA VAL A 192 2.04 -5.50 1.09
C VAL A 192 0.89 -6.18 1.83
N ARG A 193 0.31 -7.25 1.27
CA ARG A 193 -0.72 -8.06 1.96
C ARG A 193 -0.19 -8.66 3.27
N MET A 194 1.08 -9.07 3.33
CA MET A 194 1.72 -9.60 4.54
C MET A 194 1.78 -8.58 5.68
N ILE A 195 1.67 -7.29 5.39
CA ILE A 195 1.65 -6.20 6.38
C ILE A 195 0.21 -5.76 6.63
N ALA A 196 -0.52 -5.39 5.59
CA ALA A 196 -1.84 -4.78 5.71
C ALA A 196 -2.89 -5.73 6.31
N SER A 197 -2.75 -7.05 6.09
CA SER A 197 -3.71 -8.05 6.56
C SER A 197 -3.25 -8.84 7.78
N ASP A 198 -2.03 -8.64 8.26
CA ASP A 198 -1.56 -9.27 9.49
C ASP A 198 -1.98 -8.43 10.71
N PRO A 199 -2.78 -8.99 11.64
CA PRO A 199 -3.20 -8.29 12.85
C PRO A 199 -2.04 -7.72 13.69
N LYS A 200 -0.83 -8.30 13.56
CA LYS A 200 0.39 -7.83 14.21
C LYS A 200 0.71 -6.36 13.92
N TYR A 201 0.34 -5.87 12.73
CA TYR A 201 0.61 -4.49 12.31
C TYR A 201 -0.58 -3.54 12.52
N GLY A 202 -1.75 -4.07 12.90
CA GLY A 202 -2.89 -3.28 13.34
C GLY A 202 -3.78 -2.67 12.26
N TYR A 203 -3.50 -2.85 10.96
CA TYR A 203 -4.35 -2.32 9.88
C TYR A 203 -5.63 -3.12 9.68
N ASN A 204 -5.57 -4.43 9.90
CA ASN A 204 -6.71 -5.36 9.84
C ASN A 204 -7.46 -5.36 8.48
N VAL A 205 -6.76 -5.07 7.39
CA VAL A 205 -7.35 -5.08 6.03
C VAL A 205 -7.63 -6.51 5.62
N LYS A 206 -8.81 -6.76 5.04
CA LYS A 206 -9.11 -8.07 4.47
C LYS A 206 -8.08 -8.42 3.39
N PRO A 207 -7.49 -9.63 3.36
CA PRO A 207 -6.47 -9.99 2.38
C PRO A 207 -6.89 -9.76 0.93
N GLN A 208 -8.19 -9.92 0.63
CA GLN A 208 -8.76 -9.70 -0.71
C GLN A 208 -8.75 -8.24 -1.15
N ASN A 209 -8.67 -7.33 -0.19
CA ASN A 209 -8.74 -5.89 -0.42
C ASN A 209 -7.36 -5.24 -0.64
N VAL A 210 -6.29 -6.02 -0.69
CA VAL A 210 -4.96 -5.52 -1.05
C VAL A 210 -4.74 -5.71 -2.53
N ILE A 211 -4.49 -4.62 -3.24
CA ILE A 211 -4.28 -4.55 -4.69
C ILE A 211 -2.93 -3.89 -4.96
N GLY A 212 -2.08 -4.56 -5.72
CA GLY A 212 -0.73 -4.12 -6.01
C GLY A 212 -0.19 -4.74 -7.28
N VAL A 213 1.12 -4.67 -7.47
CA VAL A 213 1.80 -5.36 -8.57
C VAL A 213 1.62 -6.86 -8.38
N ASN A 214 0.88 -7.47 -9.28
CA ASN A 214 0.45 -8.87 -9.15
C ASN A 214 1.27 -9.76 -10.09
N MET A 215 1.81 -10.82 -9.52
CA MET A 215 2.61 -11.83 -10.23
C MET A 215 1.97 -13.21 -10.15
N LEU A 216 2.33 -14.09 -11.07
CA LEU A 216 1.96 -15.49 -10.98
C LEU A 216 2.63 -16.14 -9.76
N LEU A 217 1.86 -16.96 -9.08
CA LEU A 217 2.30 -17.86 -8.02
C LEU A 217 2.38 -19.27 -8.56
N LYS A 218 3.38 -20.02 -8.14
CA LYS A 218 3.63 -21.38 -8.61
C LYS A 218 3.65 -22.35 -7.43
N ASP A 219 2.93 -23.42 -7.57
CA ASP A 219 3.08 -24.58 -6.69
C ASP A 219 4.36 -25.35 -7.09
N ARG A 220 5.30 -25.51 -6.16
CA ARG A 220 6.61 -26.15 -6.45
C ARG A 220 6.50 -27.61 -6.82
N ASP A 221 5.51 -28.33 -6.27
CA ASP A 221 5.36 -29.77 -6.47
C ASP A 221 4.68 -30.10 -7.79
N SER A 222 3.58 -29.43 -8.10
CA SER A 222 2.79 -29.69 -9.30
C SER A 222 3.19 -28.82 -10.50
N GLY A 223 3.88 -27.69 -10.26
CA GLY A 223 4.16 -26.68 -11.27
C GLY A 223 2.93 -25.84 -11.67
N ALA A 224 1.78 -26.01 -11.01
CA ALA A 224 0.56 -25.28 -11.32
C ALA A 224 0.73 -23.78 -11.03
N LEU A 225 0.20 -22.95 -11.94
CA LEU A 225 0.24 -21.50 -11.83
C LEU A 225 -1.13 -20.93 -11.42
N THR A 226 -1.12 -19.94 -10.56
CA THR A 226 -2.29 -19.18 -10.13
C THR A 226 -1.93 -17.72 -9.82
N THR A 227 -2.90 -16.92 -9.41
CA THR A 227 -2.68 -15.60 -8.78
C THR A 227 -3.69 -15.42 -7.68
N SER A 228 -3.36 -14.60 -6.66
CA SER A 228 -4.34 -14.21 -5.63
C SER A 228 -5.57 -13.54 -6.25
N ARG A 229 -5.39 -12.70 -7.28
CA ARG A 229 -6.51 -12.04 -7.98
C ARG A 229 -7.47 -13.04 -8.65
N LEU A 230 -6.93 -14.06 -9.30
CA LEU A 230 -7.74 -15.13 -9.91
C LEU A 230 -8.49 -15.93 -8.85
N GLN A 231 -7.82 -16.29 -7.75
CA GLN A 231 -8.42 -17.02 -6.64
C GLN A 231 -9.54 -16.21 -5.97
N ILE A 232 -9.32 -14.90 -5.73
CA ILE A 232 -10.33 -13.99 -5.18
C ILE A 232 -11.55 -13.93 -6.09
N LYS A 233 -11.33 -13.72 -7.40
CA LYS A 233 -12.40 -13.68 -8.40
C LYS A 233 -13.24 -14.95 -8.41
N ASN A 234 -12.61 -16.10 -8.22
CA ASN A 234 -13.25 -17.41 -8.26
C ASN A 234 -13.76 -17.87 -6.86
N GLY A 235 -13.57 -17.07 -5.81
CA GLY A 235 -13.96 -17.42 -4.44
C GLY A 235 -13.14 -18.55 -3.81
N SER A 236 -11.94 -18.83 -4.34
CA SER A 236 -11.06 -19.91 -3.87
C SER A 236 -9.83 -19.41 -3.10
N TYR A 237 -9.73 -18.10 -2.86
CA TYR A 237 -8.60 -17.51 -2.16
C TYR A 237 -8.48 -18.03 -0.72
N ASP A 238 -7.28 -18.52 -0.39
CA ASP A 238 -6.92 -18.98 0.95
C ASP A 238 -5.48 -18.54 1.26
N GLN A 239 -5.35 -17.52 2.10
CA GLN A 239 -4.04 -16.94 2.44
C GLN A 239 -3.09 -17.98 3.05
N ALA A 240 -3.59 -18.86 3.91
CA ALA A 240 -2.75 -19.85 4.58
C ALA A 240 -2.20 -20.88 3.59
N LYS A 241 -3.00 -21.32 2.63
CA LYS A 241 -2.55 -22.23 1.57
C LYS A 241 -1.57 -21.56 0.62
N ASN A 242 -1.76 -20.28 0.34
CA ASN A 242 -0.87 -19.55 -0.57
C ASN A 242 0.55 -19.38 0.02
N LEU A 243 0.75 -19.49 1.32
CA LEU A 243 2.09 -19.37 1.94
C LEU A 243 3.11 -20.35 1.36
N SER A 244 2.70 -21.53 0.91
CA SER A 244 3.59 -22.51 0.28
C SER A 244 3.91 -22.23 -1.20
N LEU A 245 3.19 -21.31 -1.83
CA LEU A 245 3.40 -20.97 -3.24
C LEU A 245 4.63 -20.10 -3.42
N GLU A 246 5.34 -20.32 -4.51
CA GLU A 246 6.52 -19.57 -4.94
C GLU A 246 6.12 -18.36 -5.79
N LEU A 247 6.70 -17.21 -5.50
CA LEU A 247 6.58 -16.03 -6.34
C LEU A 247 7.38 -16.22 -7.63
N THR A 248 6.76 -15.93 -8.78
CA THR A 248 7.44 -15.98 -10.08
C THR A 248 7.74 -14.59 -10.61
N PRO A 249 8.65 -14.44 -11.60
CA PRO A 249 8.92 -13.14 -12.22
C PRO A 249 7.85 -12.73 -13.26
N TYR A 250 6.76 -13.48 -13.41
CA TYR A 250 5.74 -13.25 -14.44
C TYR A 250 4.65 -12.31 -13.93
N LEU A 251 4.61 -11.10 -14.48
CA LEU A 251 3.60 -10.10 -14.17
C LEU A 251 2.23 -10.49 -14.74
N MET A 252 1.20 -10.35 -13.91
CA MET A 252 -0.19 -10.52 -14.29
C MET A 252 -0.89 -9.18 -14.51
N ASN A 253 -0.71 -8.24 -13.60
CA ASN A 253 -1.27 -6.89 -13.65
C ASN A 253 -0.23 -5.91 -13.09
N PRO A 254 0.63 -5.35 -13.94
CA PRO A 254 1.84 -4.68 -13.48
C PRO A 254 1.63 -3.25 -13.01
N MET A 255 0.56 -2.53 -13.43
CA MET A 255 0.49 -1.09 -13.27
C MET A 255 -0.51 -0.67 -12.18
N THR A 256 -0.02 -0.44 -10.98
CA THR A 256 -0.78 0.12 -9.84
C THR A 256 -0.14 1.42 -9.34
N TRP A 257 0.25 2.29 -10.26
CA TRP A 257 0.71 3.67 -10.06
C TRP A 257 0.20 4.53 -11.21
N TYR A 258 0.33 5.85 -11.11
CA TYR A 258 -0.22 6.82 -12.07
C TYR A 258 -1.73 6.60 -12.28
N GLU A 259 -2.20 6.63 -13.52
CA GLU A 259 -3.57 6.33 -13.91
C GLU A 259 -3.99 4.91 -13.55
N GLY A 260 -3.03 4.00 -13.42
CA GLY A 260 -3.29 2.61 -13.09
C GLY A 260 -3.91 2.40 -11.70
N LYS A 261 -3.63 3.26 -10.72
CA LYS A 261 -4.34 3.23 -9.42
C LYS A 261 -5.83 3.52 -9.59
N LEU A 262 -6.18 4.57 -10.34
CA LEU A 262 -7.58 4.85 -10.66
C LEU A 262 -8.22 3.74 -11.49
N GLY A 263 -7.52 3.25 -12.52
CA GLY A 263 -7.97 2.12 -13.34
C GLY A 263 -8.22 0.86 -12.53
N SER A 264 -7.38 0.59 -11.53
CA SER A 264 -7.54 -0.56 -10.64
C SER A 264 -8.72 -0.41 -9.67
N ILE A 265 -9.00 0.81 -9.19
CA ILE A 265 -10.24 1.07 -8.43
C ILE A 265 -11.45 0.71 -9.27
N LEU A 266 -11.52 1.20 -10.51
CA LEU A 266 -12.64 0.95 -11.42
C LEU A 266 -12.76 -0.51 -11.87
N GLY A 267 -11.63 -1.20 -12.04
CA GLY A 267 -11.61 -2.59 -12.54
C GLY A 267 -11.75 -3.66 -11.48
N TRP A 268 -11.25 -3.41 -10.27
CA TRP A 268 -11.16 -4.44 -9.22
C TRP A 268 -12.04 -4.18 -8.00
N ILE A 269 -12.43 -2.92 -7.75
CA ILE A 269 -13.27 -2.57 -6.60
C ILE A 269 -14.70 -2.30 -7.06
N ASP A 270 -14.94 -1.17 -7.72
CA ASP A 270 -16.27 -0.81 -8.22
C ASP A 270 -16.15 0.19 -9.38
N GLN A 271 -16.81 -0.10 -10.49
CA GLN A 271 -16.77 0.79 -11.67
C GLN A 271 -17.73 1.98 -11.56
N TRP A 272 -18.67 1.95 -10.63
CA TRP A 272 -19.74 2.98 -10.50
C TRP A 272 -19.66 3.77 -9.21
N LYS A 273 -19.25 3.13 -8.12
CA LYS A 273 -19.07 3.79 -6.83
C LYS A 273 -17.63 4.30 -6.70
N LYS A 274 -17.50 5.49 -6.16
CA LYS A 274 -16.21 6.06 -5.78
C LYS A 274 -15.95 5.90 -4.28
N PRO A 275 -14.70 5.81 -3.84
CA PRO A 275 -14.36 5.83 -2.42
C PRO A 275 -14.70 7.19 -1.78
N VAL A 276 -15.15 7.17 -0.55
CA VAL A 276 -15.40 8.38 0.25
C VAL A 276 -14.14 8.91 0.92
N LEU A 277 -13.06 8.16 0.85
CA LEU A 277 -11.75 8.56 1.36
C LEU A 277 -10.66 7.96 0.48
N VAL A 278 -9.70 8.80 0.07
CA VAL A 278 -8.50 8.38 -0.66
C VAL A 278 -7.27 8.99 0.01
N ALA A 279 -6.23 8.20 0.21
CA ALA A 279 -4.97 8.66 0.80
C ALA A 279 -3.77 8.35 -0.09
N GLY A 280 -2.80 9.28 -0.13
CA GLY A 280 -1.56 9.13 -0.88
C GLY A 280 -0.51 10.16 -0.48
N ASP A 281 0.72 10.02 -1.00
CA ASP A 281 1.86 10.87 -0.68
C ASP A 281 2.67 11.34 -1.91
N SER A 282 2.48 10.71 -3.05
CA SER A 282 3.25 10.96 -4.26
C SER A 282 2.36 11.52 -5.39
N PRO A 283 2.69 12.71 -5.94
CA PRO A 283 1.85 13.33 -6.96
C PRO A 283 1.61 12.44 -8.17
N LEU A 284 2.67 11.84 -8.72
CA LEU A 284 2.56 11.01 -9.92
C LEU A 284 1.91 9.67 -9.63
N SER A 285 2.26 9.01 -8.51
CA SER A 285 1.70 7.71 -8.18
C SER A 285 0.21 7.78 -7.82
N ASP A 286 -0.19 8.80 -7.04
CA ASP A 286 -1.50 8.83 -6.37
C ASP A 286 -2.45 9.87 -6.93
N GLY A 287 -1.93 10.87 -7.64
CA GLY A 287 -2.68 12.05 -8.05
C GLY A 287 -3.98 11.71 -8.76
N TYR A 288 -3.96 10.79 -9.72
CA TYR A 288 -5.15 10.41 -10.48
C TYR A 288 -6.25 9.79 -9.59
N MET A 289 -5.91 8.92 -8.65
CA MET A 289 -6.93 8.37 -7.74
C MET A 289 -7.42 9.40 -6.73
N LEU A 290 -6.55 10.32 -6.26
CA LEU A 290 -6.93 11.40 -5.36
C LEU A 290 -7.89 12.39 -6.03
N PHE A 291 -7.59 12.86 -7.26
CA PHE A 291 -8.41 13.83 -7.96
C PHE A 291 -9.72 13.23 -8.48
N ASN A 292 -9.65 12.11 -9.18
CA ASN A 292 -10.76 11.55 -9.94
C ASN A 292 -11.46 10.39 -9.22
N GLY A 293 -10.77 9.74 -8.28
CA GLY A 293 -11.28 8.59 -7.55
C GLY A 293 -12.21 8.96 -6.38
N THR A 294 -12.06 10.14 -5.77
CA THR A 294 -12.80 10.50 -4.56
C THR A 294 -14.26 10.91 -4.86
N ASP A 295 -15.21 10.38 -4.07
CA ASP A 295 -16.63 10.71 -4.16
C ASP A 295 -16.93 12.05 -3.48
N MET A 296 -16.85 13.13 -4.25
CA MET A 296 -17.07 14.48 -3.75
C MET A 296 -18.55 14.75 -3.44
N ASP A 297 -19.47 14.07 -4.10
CA ASP A 297 -20.92 14.25 -3.89
C ASP A 297 -21.38 13.69 -2.54
N LYS A 298 -20.63 12.73 -2.00
CA LYS A 298 -20.83 12.16 -0.65
C LYS A 298 -19.99 12.80 0.44
N GLY A 299 -19.43 13.98 0.17
CA GLY A 299 -18.54 14.67 1.11
C GLY A 299 -17.21 13.97 1.32
N GLY A 300 -16.73 13.28 0.30
CA GLY A 300 -15.48 12.55 0.32
C GLY A 300 -14.27 13.43 0.61
N LEU A 301 -13.25 12.85 1.25
CA LEU A 301 -12.02 13.50 1.68
C LEU A 301 -10.80 12.90 0.99
N ARG A 302 -9.75 13.71 0.88
CA ARG A 302 -8.45 13.34 0.34
C ARG A 302 -7.38 13.57 1.41
N ILE A 303 -6.67 12.53 1.81
CA ILE A 303 -5.52 12.66 2.72
C ILE A 303 -4.26 12.78 1.88
N TRP A 304 -3.50 13.83 2.12
CA TRP A 304 -2.16 14.01 1.57
C TRP A 304 -1.13 13.92 2.69
N VAL A 305 -0.31 12.86 2.66
CA VAL A 305 0.82 12.70 3.59
C VAL A 305 2.01 13.48 3.04
N ASN A 306 2.19 14.71 3.55
CA ASN A 306 3.22 15.63 3.11
C ASN A 306 4.59 15.26 3.71
N ARG A 307 5.28 14.30 3.08
CA ARG A 307 6.64 13.88 3.48
C ARG A 307 7.77 14.67 2.85
N LYS A 308 7.50 15.43 1.78
CA LYS A 308 8.53 16.21 1.06
C LYS A 308 7.94 17.50 0.51
N ASP A 309 8.56 18.65 0.84
CA ASP A 309 8.11 19.96 0.37
C ASP A 309 8.02 20.07 -1.16
N LYS A 310 8.93 19.41 -1.89
CA LYS A 310 8.88 19.39 -3.36
C LYS A 310 7.62 18.73 -3.91
N TYR A 311 7.08 17.72 -3.21
CA TYR A 311 5.85 17.05 -3.59
C TYR A 311 4.63 17.90 -3.25
N MET A 312 4.65 18.57 -2.08
CA MET A 312 3.61 19.51 -1.72
C MET A 312 3.46 20.64 -2.74
N LYS A 313 4.56 21.30 -3.11
CA LYS A 313 4.57 22.34 -4.15
C LYS A 313 4.01 21.85 -5.48
N LYS A 314 4.34 20.61 -5.88
CA LYS A 314 3.82 20.02 -7.11
C LYS A 314 2.31 19.76 -7.02
N MET A 315 1.83 19.29 -5.87
CA MET A 315 0.40 19.07 -5.63
C MET A 315 -0.38 20.38 -5.61
N GLU A 316 0.12 21.41 -4.94
CA GLU A 316 -0.52 22.74 -4.92
C GLU A 316 -0.67 23.32 -6.33
N ALA A 317 0.37 23.21 -7.16
CA ALA A 317 0.30 23.61 -8.55
C ALA A 317 -0.75 22.79 -9.33
N TRP A 318 -0.78 21.49 -9.09
CA TRP A 318 -1.75 20.62 -9.76
C TRP A 318 -3.20 20.88 -9.31
N TRP A 319 -3.42 21.20 -8.01
CA TRP A 319 -4.74 21.62 -7.55
C TRP A 319 -5.24 22.85 -8.27
N ALA A 320 -4.38 23.87 -8.42
CA ALA A 320 -4.73 25.12 -9.11
C ALA A 320 -5.04 24.89 -10.60
N ASP A 321 -4.18 24.13 -11.28
CA ASP A 321 -4.34 23.82 -12.70
C ASP A 321 -5.63 22.99 -12.95
N ALA A 322 -5.89 21.98 -12.12
CA ALA A 322 -7.07 21.14 -12.25
C ALA A 322 -8.37 21.91 -11.91
N ALA A 323 -8.35 22.80 -10.92
CA ALA A 323 -9.48 23.67 -10.61
C ALA A 323 -9.80 24.62 -11.78
N ALA A 324 -8.77 25.25 -12.38
CA ALA A 324 -8.93 26.10 -13.54
C ALA A 324 -9.47 25.33 -14.76
N GLN A 325 -9.03 24.08 -14.97
CA GLN A 325 -9.56 23.22 -16.04
C GLN A 325 -11.03 22.86 -15.80
N GLN A 326 -11.43 22.52 -14.57
CA GLN A 326 -12.84 22.26 -14.23
C GLN A 326 -13.71 23.48 -14.50
N GLU A 327 -13.26 24.68 -14.11
CA GLU A 327 -13.97 25.93 -14.36
C GLU A 327 -14.13 26.19 -15.87
N ALA A 328 -13.04 26.04 -16.64
CA ALA A 328 -13.06 26.24 -18.09
C ALA A 328 -14.00 25.26 -18.82
N LEU A 329 -14.19 24.05 -18.26
CA LEU A 329 -15.12 23.05 -18.77
C LEU A 329 -16.55 23.21 -18.25
N GLY A 330 -16.84 24.23 -17.43
CA GLY A 330 -18.15 24.43 -16.81
C GLY A 330 -18.52 23.35 -15.79
N GLN A 331 -17.54 22.67 -15.24
CA GLN A 331 -17.72 21.65 -14.21
C GLN A 331 -17.69 22.27 -12.81
N ALA A 332 -18.26 21.56 -11.83
CA ALA A 332 -18.09 21.95 -10.43
C ALA A 332 -16.60 21.88 -10.02
N VAL A 333 -16.08 22.98 -9.48
CA VAL A 333 -14.68 23.03 -9.01
C VAL A 333 -14.56 22.25 -7.70
N THR A 334 -13.86 21.13 -7.76
CA THR A 334 -13.63 20.24 -6.62
C THR A 334 -12.15 19.90 -6.41
N ALA A 335 -11.31 20.17 -7.39
CA ALA A 335 -9.92 19.74 -7.40
C ALA A 335 -9.08 20.31 -6.23
N ASP A 336 -9.39 21.53 -5.80
CA ASP A 336 -8.74 22.25 -4.70
C ASP A 336 -9.43 22.05 -3.33
N LYS A 337 -10.45 21.17 -3.23
CA LYS A 337 -11.29 21.01 -2.04
C LYS A 337 -11.09 19.68 -1.34
N SER A 338 -11.50 19.63 -0.07
CA SER A 338 -11.53 18.41 0.76
C SER A 338 -10.17 17.72 0.95
N TRP A 339 -9.12 18.50 0.97
CA TRP A 339 -7.78 18.01 1.24
C TRP A 339 -7.47 18.10 2.74
N LEU A 340 -7.02 16.98 3.31
CA LEU A 340 -6.46 16.86 4.64
C LEU A 340 -4.95 16.67 4.48
N VAL A 341 -4.19 17.74 4.71
CA VAL A 341 -2.73 17.69 4.60
C VAL A 341 -2.15 17.40 5.98
N VAL A 342 -1.45 16.29 6.11
CA VAL A 342 -0.79 15.89 7.34
C VAL A 342 0.68 15.58 7.08
N LYS A 343 1.51 15.77 8.12
CA LYS A 343 2.91 15.34 8.08
C LYS A 343 3.08 13.98 8.77
N PRO A 344 4.11 13.19 8.42
CA PRO A 344 4.40 11.91 9.06
C PRO A 344 4.47 11.97 10.58
N ASP A 345 5.05 13.03 11.13
CA ASP A 345 5.19 13.25 12.58
C ASP A 345 3.86 13.60 13.30
N GLN A 346 2.83 13.96 12.57
CA GLN A 346 1.50 14.26 13.11
C GLN A 346 0.60 13.03 13.23
N ILE A 347 0.95 11.94 12.59
CA ILE A 347 0.16 10.68 12.53
C ILE A 347 1.00 9.47 12.96
N HIS A 348 2.11 9.72 13.63
CA HIS A 348 3.12 8.71 14.02
C HIS A 348 2.83 8.12 15.39
#